data_8c5fbfec1b4df2fb7542aea18b1c96d2
#
_entry.id   8c5fbfec1b4df2fb7542aea18b1c96d2
#
_cell.length_a   1.000
_cell.length_b   1.000
_cell.length_c   1.000
_cell.angle_alpha   90.00
_cell.angle_beta   90.00
_cell.angle_gamma   90.00
#
_symmetry.space_group_name_H-M   'P 1'
#
loop_
_entity.id
_entity.type
_entity.pdbx_description
1 polymer ?
#
loop_
_entity_poly.entity_id
_entity_poly.type
_entity_poly.pdbx_seq_one_letter_code
_entity_poly.pdbx_strand_id
1 'polypeptide(L)'
;IIENAERLDGKVKSLLYLNRLDFISGENSDSEVDMHELIEHIVIQLQGMHPEIEIETDLAFVSFKGDEECWRICVENIVDNAYRYVDKKIKIILKNDYLEIYNDGEPIDNDNIEALFQPYEKGTKGQFGLGLSIVHKTCTMYGYNVAAVNQETGVSFIIEKKYN
;
A
#
# COMPACT_ATOMS: atom_id res chain seq x y z
N ILE A 1 -6.35 20.03 18.59
CA ILE A 1 -4.92 20.37 18.74
C ILE A 1 -4.08 19.09 18.70
N ILE A 2 -4.45 18.07 19.46
CA ILE A 2 -3.71 16.79 19.50
C ILE A 2 -3.75 16.08 18.14
N GLU A 3 -4.93 16.02 17.51
CA GLU A 3 -5.09 15.41 16.19
C GLU A 3 -4.22 16.09 15.12
N ASN A 4 -4.12 17.41 15.17
CA ASN A 4 -3.29 18.16 14.21
C ASN A 4 -1.80 17.90 14.43
N ALA A 5 -1.37 17.79 15.69
CA ALA A 5 0.01 17.48 16.04
C ALA A 5 0.40 16.07 15.61
N GLU A 6 -0.47 15.08 15.85
CA GLU A 6 -0.25 13.69 15.44
C GLU A 6 -0.19 13.57 13.93
N ARG A 7 -1.05 14.29 13.21
CA ARG A 7 -1.07 14.28 11.75
C ARG A 7 0.20 14.90 11.16
N LEU A 8 0.68 16.00 11.75
CA LEU A 8 1.94 16.63 11.34
C LEU A 8 3.13 15.71 11.62
N ASP A 9 3.16 15.05 12.78
CA ASP A 9 4.21 14.09 13.11
C ASP A 9 4.24 12.93 12.12
N GLY A 10 3.06 12.40 11.75
CA GLY A 10 2.94 11.36 10.74
C GLY A 10 3.47 11.78 9.37
N LYS A 11 3.17 13.02 8.94
CA LYS A 11 3.66 13.57 7.68
C LYS A 11 5.17 13.74 7.69
N VAL A 12 5.73 14.23 8.79
CA VAL A 12 7.17 14.40 8.95
C VAL A 12 7.86 13.05 8.90
N LYS A 13 7.35 12.05 9.59
CA LYS A 13 7.88 10.69 9.57
C LYS A 13 7.86 10.09 8.16
N SER A 14 6.75 10.27 7.44
CA SER A 14 6.63 9.79 6.06
C SER A 14 7.63 10.47 5.13
N LEU A 15 7.80 11.79 5.27
CA LEU A 15 8.77 12.54 4.47
C LEU A 15 10.20 12.07 4.74
N LEU A 16 10.56 11.89 6.01
CA LEU A 16 11.88 11.39 6.38
C LEU A 16 12.12 9.99 5.83
N TYR A 17 11.12 9.13 5.91
CA TYR A 17 11.21 7.78 5.37
C TYR A 17 11.37 7.80 3.85
N LEU A 18 10.60 8.63 3.15
CA LEU A 18 10.67 8.76 1.70
C LEU A 18 12.08 9.21 1.26
N ASN A 19 12.65 10.18 1.96
CA ASN A 19 14.02 10.63 1.70
C ASN A 19 15.04 9.52 1.97
N ARG A 20 14.83 8.75 3.04
CA ARG A 20 15.73 7.65 3.40
C ARG A 20 15.73 6.54 2.34
N LEU A 21 14.62 6.30 1.68
CA LEU A 21 14.53 5.29 0.61
C LEU A 21 15.51 5.58 -0.53
N ASP A 22 15.81 6.85 -0.80
CA ASP A 22 16.79 7.22 -1.83
C ASP A 22 18.19 6.73 -1.50
N PHE A 23 18.53 6.63 -0.22
CA PHE A 23 19.85 6.22 0.23
C PHE A 23 20.01 4.71 0.38
N ILE A 24 18.92 3.97 0.59
CA ILE A 24 18.97 2.52 0.78
C ILE A 24 18.66 1.74 -0.49
N SER A 25 18.45 2.43 -1.61
CA SER A 25 18.17 1.79 -2.90
C SER A 25 19.33 0.87 -3.29
N GLY A 26 19.02 -0.40 -3.56
CA GLY A 26 20.02 -1.41 -3.90
C GLY A 26 20.51 -2.25 -2.73
N GLU A 27 20.36 -1.80 -1.50
CA GLU A 27 20.66 -2.60 -0.33
C GLU A 27 19.58 -3.67 -0.15
N ASN A 28 20.00 -4.89 0.20
CA ASN A 28 19.10 -6.02 0.42
C ASN A 28 18.20 -6.38 -0.76
N SER A 29 18.57 -5.97 -1.97
CA SER A 29 17.78 -6.26 -3.17
C SER A 29 17.67 -7.75 -3.48
N ASP A 30 18.61 -8.55 -3.00
CA ASP A 30 18.63 -10.01 -3.19
C ASP A 30 17.99 -10.77 -2.03
N SER A 31 17.62 -10.09 -0.96
CA SER A 31 16.91 -10.70 0.16
C SER A 31 15.49 -11.05 -0.27
N GLU A 32 14.93 -12.06 0.37
CA GLU A 32 13.55 -12.49 0.11
C GLU A 32 12.68 -12.28 1.35
N VAL A 33 11.47 -11.79 1.11
CA VAL A 33 10.50 -11.52 2.16
C VAL A 33 9.34 -12.48 2.01
N ASP A 34 9.00 -13.18 3.09
CA ASP A 34 7.81 -14.03 3.13
C ASP A 34 6.57 -13.14 3.16
N MET A 35 5.97 -12.93 1.99
CA MET A 35 4.81 -12.03 1.85
C MET A 35 3.55 -12.64 2.45
N HIS A 36 3.42 -13.95 2.46
CA HIS A 36 2.28 -14.60 3.11
C HIS A 36 2.23 -14.25 4.59
N GLU A 37 3.33 -14.45 5.30
CA GLU A 37 3.41 -14.15 6.73
C GLU A 37 3.23 -12.67 7.02
N LEU A 38 3.86 -11.82 6.22
CA LEU A 38 3.78 -10.37 6.39
C LEU A 38 2.34 -9.87 6.25
N ILE A 39 1.64 -10.29 5.21
CA ILE A 39 0.26 -9.86 4.97
C ILE A 39 -0.68 -10.46 6.00
N GLU A 40 -0.47 -11.71 6.39
CA GLU A 40 -1.29 -12.36 7.42
C GLU A 40 -1.24 -11.59 8.74
N HIS A 41 -0.05 -11.13 9.17
CA HIS A 41 0.10 -10.32 10.36
C HIS A 41 -0.64 -8.99 10.24
N ILE A 42 -0.55 -8.32 9.10
CA ILE A 42 -1.25 -7.05 8.87
C ILE A 42 -2.77 -7.25 8.93
N VAL A 43 -3.27 -8.32 8.34
CA VAL A 43 -4.71 -8.64 8.33
C VAL A 43 -5.20 -8.90 9.75
N ILE A 44 -4.47 -9.68 10.53
CA ILE A 44 -4.84 -9.97 11.94
C ILE A 44 -4.94 -8.68 12.75
N GLN A 45 -3.96 -7.78 12.61
CA GLN A 45 -3.99 -6.50 13.30
C GLN A 45 -5.18 -5.64 12.87
N LEU A 46 -5.45 -5.58 11.57
CA LEU A 46 -6.55 -4.79 11.04
C LEU A 46 -7.90 -5.32 11.52
N GLN A 47 -8.09 -6.64 11.51
CA GLN A 47 -9.32 -7.26 12.00
C GLN A 47 -9.53 -7.02 13.50
N GLY A 48 -8.44 -7.05 14.27
CA GLY A 48 -8.50 -6.76 15.70
C GLY A 48 -8.93 -5.33 16.01
N MET A 49 -8.48 -4.38 15.19
CA MET A 49 -8.80 -2.96 15.37
C MET A 49 -10.16 -2.59 14.78
N HIS A 50 -10.58 -3.26 13.71
CA HIS A 50 -11.76 -2.91 12.92
C HIS A 50 -12.58 -4.15 12.58
N PRO A 51 -13.21 -4.78 13.60
CA PRO A 51 -13.98 -6.01 13.39
C PRO A 51 -15.24 -5.81 12.54
N GLU A 52 -15.67 -4.56 12.34
CA GLU A 52 -16.82 -4.22 11.50
C GLU A 52 -16.55 -4.37 10.01
N ILE A 53 -15.29 -4.44 9.59
CA ILE A 53 -14.93 -4.56 8.19
C ILE A 53 -14.68 -6.03 7.85
N GLU A 54 -15.32 -6.49 6.78
CA GLU A 54 -15.08 -7.83 6.25
C GLU A 54 -13.75 -7.84 5.47
N ILE A 55 -12.84 -8.71 5.88
CA ILE A 55 -11.57 -8.88 5.16
C ILE A 55 -11.51 -10.28 4.59
N GLU A 56 -11.47 -10.36 3.27
CA GLU A 56 -11.36 -11.62 2.53
C GLU A 56 -9.95 -11.74 1.99
N THR A 57 -9.34 -12.91 2.16
CA THR A 57 -7.96 -13.13 1.73
C THR A 57 -7.83 -14.38 0.86
N ASP A 58 -6.95 -14.31 -0.12
CA ASP A 58 -6.50 -15.44 -0.93
C ASP A 58 -4.98 -15.30 -1.05
N LEU A 59 -4.26 -15.93 -0.13
CA LEU A 59 -2.82 -15.71 0.04
C LEU A 59 -2.02 -16.97 -0.32
N ALA A 60 -1.30 -16.95 -1.42
CA ALA A 60 -0.33 -17.98 -1.76
C ALA A 60 0.92 -17.87 -0.87
N PHE A 61 1.65 -18.96 -0.74
CA PHE A 61 2.93 -18.98 -0.02
C PHE A 61 4.03 -18.56 -0.99
N VAL A 62 4.28 -17.26 -1.05
CA VAL A 62 5.22 -16.65 -1.99
C VAL A 62 6.11 -15.63 -1.31
N SER A 63 7.27 -15.37 -1.90
CA SER A 63 8.21 -14.37 -1.43
C SER A 63 8.41 -13.30 -2.50
N PHE A 64 8.65 -12.05 -2.05
CA PHE A 64 9.08 -10.97 -2.92
C PHE A 64 10.52 -10.61 -2.57
N LYS A 65 11.27 -10.17 -3.56
CA LYS A 65 12.61 -9.66 -3.32
C LYS A 65 12.57 -8.29 -2.66
N GLY A 66 13.45 -8.07 -1.71
CA GLY A 66 13.59 -6.78 -1.06
C GLY A 66 13.76 -6.91 0.44
N ASP A 67 13.62 -5.78 1.12
CA ASP A 67 13.73 -5.68 2.57
C ASP A 67 12.35 -5.82 3.22
N GLU A 68 12.30 -6.59 4.31
CA GLU A 68 11.04 -6.87 5.00
C GLU A 68 10.36 -5.60 5.52
N GLU A 69 11.11 -4.70 6.14
CA GLU A 69 10.52 -3.48 6.67
C GLU A 69 9.99 -2.58 5.57
N CYS A 70 10.71 -2.48 4.44
CA CYS A 70 10.26 -1.70 3.30
C CYS A 70 8.94 -2.24 2.74
N TRP A 71 8.83 -3.56 2.57
CA TRP A 71 7.59 -4.17 2.10
C TRP A 71 6.47 -4.03 3.11
N ARG A 72 6.76 -4.18 4.41
CA ARG A 72 5.74 -4.01 5.45
C ARG A 72 5.16 -2.60 5.42
N ILE A 73 6.00 -1.58 5.37
CA ILE A 73 5.54 -0.19 5.32
C ILE A 73 4.76 0.07 4.02
N CYS A 74 5.22 -0.49 2.90
CA CYS A 74 4.53 -0.39 1.62
C CYS A 74 3.10 -0.95 1.72
N VAL A 75 2.97 -2.18 2.19
CA VAL A 75 1.66 -2.84 2.31
C VAL A 75 0.78 -2.12 3.33
N GLU A 76 1.32 -1.71 4.46
CA GLU A 76 0.57 -0.94 5.46
C GLU A 76 0.00 0.35 4.88
N ASN A 77 0.75 1.07 4.05
CA ASN A 77 0.25 2.28 3.41
C ASN A 77 -0.93 2.00 2.47
N ILE A 78 -0.87 0.90 1.71
CA ILE A 78 -1.98 0.53 0.83
C ILE A 78 -3.20 0.10 1.65
N VAL A 79 -2.99 -0.70 2.69
CA VAL A 79 -4.07 -1.18 3.56
C VAL A 79 -4.73 -0.02 4.30
N ASP A 80 -3.94 0.92 4.80
CA ASP A 80 -4.48 2.13 5.44
C ASP A 80 -5.32 2.94 4.47
N ASN A 81 -4.87 3.05 3.23
CA ASN A 81 -5.64 3.71 2.17
C ASN A 81 -6.95 2.96 1.90
N ALA A 82 -6.89 1.64 1.76
CA ALA A 82 -8.08 0.81 1.55
C ALA A 82 -9.06 0.95 2.71
N TYR A 83 -8.58 0.89 3.95
CA TYR A 83 -9.42 1.06 5.13
C TYR A 83 -10.10 2.43 5.18
N ARG A 84 -9.38 3.47 4.77
CA ARG A 84 -9.90 4.84 4.79
C ARG A 84 -11.09 5.02 3.86
N TYR A 85 -11.11 4.33 2.72
CA TYR A 85 -12.15 4.47 1.69
C TYR A 85 -13.15 3.32 1.65
N VAL A 86 -12.92 2.25 2.40
CA VAL A 86 -13.79 1.07 2.38
C VAL A 86 -15.20 1.41 2.84
N ASP A 87 -16.19 0.76 2.20
CA ASP A 87 -17.56 0.75 2.70
C ASP A 87 -17.76 -0.44 3.66
N LYS A 88 -17.56 -1.66 3.19
CA LYS A 88 -17.80 -2.88 3.98
C LYS A 88 -16.70 -3.92 3.88
N LYS A 89 -16.02 -4.00 2.74
CA LYS A 89 -15.17 -5.15 2.42
C LYS A 89 -13.83 -4.76 1.81
N ILE A 90 -12.79 -5.38 2.35
CA ILE A 90 -11.44 -5.36 1.78
C ILE A 90 -11.10 -6.77 1.33
N LYS A 91 -10.53 -6.93 0.15
CA LYS A 91 -10.07 -8.21 -0.36
C LYS A 91 -8.59 -8.13 -0.71
N ILE A 92 -7.81 -9.10 -0.25
CA ILE A 92 -6.38 -9.16 -0.50
C ILE A 92 -6.04 -10.47 -1.21
N ILE A 93 -5.42 -10.35 -2.39
CA ILE A 93 -5.00 -11.49 -3.20
C ILE A 93 -3.48 -11.42 -3.33
N LEU A 94 -2.80 -12.49 -2.93
CA LEU A 94 -1.35 -12.64 -3.08
C LEU A 94 -1.06 -13.86 -3.93
N LYS A 95 -0.35 -13.66 -5.02
CA LYS A 95 0.11 -14.72 -5.91
C LYS A 95 1.59 -14.50 -6.24
N ASN A 96 2.18 -15.40 -7.01
CA ASN A 96 3.59 -15.24 -7.40
C ASN A 96 3.78 -13.91 -8.14
N ASP A 97 4.65 -13.04 -7.59
CA ASP A 97 4.97 -11.72 -8.14
C ASP A 97 3.76 -10.80 -8.33
N TYR A 98 2.68 -11.00 -7.55
CA TYR A 98 1.42 -10.26 -7.69
C TYR A 98 0.75 -10.05 -6.34
N LEU A 99 0.38 -8.82 -6.04
CA LEU A 99 -0.42 -8.47 -4.86
C LEU A 99 -1.50 -7.50 -5.28
N GLU A 100 -2.74 -7.83 -4.93
CA GLU A 100 -3.90 -6.95 -5.15
C GLU A 100 -4.60 -6.68 -3.82
N ILE A 101 -4.87 -5.40 -3.56
CA ILE A 101 -5.63 -4.97 -2.39
C ILE A 101 -6.83 -4.17 -2.90
N TYR A 102 -8.01 -4.75 -2.74
CA TYR A 102 -9.28 -4.21 -3.19
C TYR A 102 -10.10 -3.69 -2.03
N ASN A 103 -10.78 -2.56 -2.21
CA ASN A 103 -11.82 -2.09 -1.31
C ASN A 103 -13.06 -1.68 -2.10
N ASP A 104 -14.23 -1.88 -1.52
CA ASP A 104 -15.53 -1.63 -2.14
C ASP A 104 -16.04 -0.18 -1.97
N GLY A 105 -15.14 0.75 -1.71
CA GLY A 105 -15.46 2.16 -1.57
C GLY A 105 -15.73 2.86 -2.90
N GLU A 106 -15.78 4.18 -2.85
CA GLU A 106 -15.96 5.00 -4.05
C GLU A 106 -14.80 4.84 -5.02
N PRO A 107 -15.06 4.82 -6.33
CA PRO A 107 -13.98 4.78 -7.31
C PRO A 107 -13.18 6.09 -7.29
N ILE A 108 -11.93 6.00 -7.75
CA ILE A 108 -11.07 7.16 -7.89
C ILE A 108 -11.43 7.88 -9.18
N ASP A 109 -11.42 9.22 -9.14
CA ASP A 109 -11.61 10.04 -10.32
C ASP A 109 -10.53 9.68 -11.37
N ASN A 110 -10.96 9.33 -12.58
CA ASN A 110 -10.06 8.92 -13.65
C ASN A 110 -9.00 9.98 -13.98
N ASP A 111 -9.33 11.27 -13.83
CA ASP A 111 -8.39 12.35 -14.07
C ASP A 111 -7.23 12.37 -13.06
N ASN A 112 -7.40 11.73 -11.91
CA ASN A 112 -6.43 11.71 -10.83
C ASN A 112 -5.69 10.39 -10.67
N ILE A 113 -6.08 9.35 -11.39
CA ILE A 113 -5.50 8.00 -11.18
C ILE A 113 -3.99 7.98 -11.40
N GLU A 114 -3.50 8.62 -12.45
CA GLU A 114 -2.06 8.62 -12.75
C GLU A 114 -1.26 9.45 -11.76
N ALA A 115 -1.89 10.45 -11.15
CA ALA A 115 -1.22 11.36 -10.21
C ALA A 115 -1.23 10.85 -8.76
N LEU A 116 -1.93 9.75 -8.47
CA LEU A 116 -2.08 9.24 -7.09
C LEU A 116 -0.76 8.96 -6.38
N PHE A 117 0.24 8.54 -7.14
CA PHE A 117 1.52 8.12 -6.58
C PHE A 117 2.53 9.26 -6.50
N GLN A 118 2.14 10.47 -6.87
CA GLN A 118 2.98 11.65 -6.74
C GLN A 118 2.88 12.22 -5.32
N PRO A 119 3.98 12.77 -4.78
CA PRO A 119 3.94 13.38 -3.45
C PRO A 119 2.90 14.51 -3.38
N TYR A 120 2.16 14.54 -2.28
CA TYR A 120 1.19 15.59 -1.96
C TYR A 120 -0.03 15.70 -2.88
N GLU A 121 -0.23 14.76 -3.81
CA GLU A 121 -1.46 14.72 -4.57
C GLU A 121 -2.63 14.39 -3.65
N LYS A 122 -3.75 15.11 -3.85
CA LYS A 122 -4.94 14.97 -3.02
C LYS A 122 -6.08 14.39 -3.82
N GLY A 123 -6.68 13.31 -3.31
CA GLY A 123 -7.95 12.80 -3.84
C GLY A 123 -9.12 13.64 -3.38
N THR A 124 -10.34 13.18 -3.69
CA THR A 124 -11.59 13.87 -3.32
C THR A 124 -11.73 14.15 -1.82
N LYS A 125 -11.11 13.31 -0.98
CA LYS A 125 -11.11 13.49 0.47
C LYS A 125 -9.84 14.16 1.00
N GLY A 126 -8.97 14.63 0.12
CA GLY A 126 -7.75 15.34 0.48
C GLY A 126 -6.74 14.52 1.26
N GLN A 127 -6.73 13.19 1.08
CA GLN A 127 -6.00 12.29 1.96
C GLN A 127 -4.86 11.52 1.33
N PHE A 128 -4.57 11.78 0.04
CA PHE A 128 -3.39 11.21 -0.59
C PHE A 128 -2.21 12.10 -0.24
N GLY A 129 -1.35 11.77 0.57
CA GLY A 129 -0.17 12.54 0.93
C GLY A 129 1.08 11.86 0.41
N LEU A 130 1.90 11.39 1.33
CA LEU A 130 3.15 10.73 1.01
C LEU A 130 3.03 9.21 0.97
N GLY A 131 1.94 8.63 1.51
CA GLY A 131 1.79 7.18 1.62
C GLY A 131 1.91 6.44 0.30
N LEU A 132 1.19 6.89 -0.73
CA LEU A 132 1.25 6.25 -2.04
C LEU A 132 2.56 6.54 -2.78
N SER A 133 3.23 7.65 -2.49
CA SER A 133 4.57 7.91 -3.00
C SER A 133 5.58 6.90 -2.45
N ILE A 134 5.44 6.55 -1.17
CA ILE A 134 6.26 5.52 -0.53
C ILE A 134 6.03 4.17 -1.21
N VAL A 135 4.77 3.84 -1.49
CA VAL A 135 4.41 2.60 -2.20
C VAL A 135 5.09 2.56 -3.57
N HIS A 136 4.94 3.62 -4.35
CA HIS A 136 5.51 3.71 -5.69
C HIS A 136 7.04 3.55 -5.65
N LYS A 137 7.68 4.26 -4.74
CA LYS A 137 9.14 4.23 -4.62
C LYS A 137 9.66 2.86 -4.21
N THR A 138 9.01 2.20 -3.25
CA THR A 138 9.36 0.85 -2.83
C THR A 138 9.22 -0.15 -3.99
N CYS A 139 8.10 -0.10 -4.69
CA CYS A 139 7.86 -0.97 -5.83
C CYS A 139 8.91 -0.77 -6.93
N THR A 140 9.19 0.48 -7.29
CA THR A 140 10.20 0.81 -8.30
C THR A 140 11.57 0.29 -7.89
N MET A 141 11.92 0.46 -6.63
CA MET A 141 13.21 0.04 -6.09
C MET A 141 13.45 -1.47 -6.25
N TYR A 142 12.40 -2.28 -6.11
CA TYR A 142 12.51 -3.74 -6.18
C TYR A 142 12.02 -4.35 -7.50
N GLY A 143 11.74 -3.51 -8.50
CA GLY A 143 11.39 -3.99 -9.84
C GLY A 143 9.92 -4.35 -10.01
N TYR A 144 9.03 -3.72 -9.27
CA TYR A 144 7.59 -3.91 -9.38
C TYR A 144 6.91 -2.66 -9.91
N ASN A 145 5.79 -2.85 -10.61
CA ASN A 145 4.85 -1.79 -10.95
C ASN A 145 3.75 -1.73 -9.90
N VAL A 146 3.23 -0.53 -9.64
CA VAL A 146 2.01 -0.37 -8.87
C VAL A 146 1.02 0.47 -9.68
N ALA A 147 -0.23 0.09 -9.63
CA ALA A 147 -1.31 0.80 -10.30
C ALA A 147 -2.58 0.77 -9.46
N ALA A 148 -3.40 1.79 -9.62
CA ALA A 148 -4.76 1.82 -9.08
C ALA A 148 -5.73 1.58 -10.23
N VAL A 149 -6.67 0.68 -10.05
CA VAL A 149 -7.62 0.30 -11.09
C VAL A 149 -9.03 0.37 -10.49
N ASN A 150 -9.89 1.20 -11.10
CA ASN A 150 -11.30 1.21 -10.73
C ASN A 150 -11.95 -0.09 -11.18
N GLN A 151 -12.68 -0.72 -10.26
CA GLN A 151 -13.48 -1.89 -10.55
C GLN A 151 -14.93 -1.45 -10.78
N GLU A 152 -15.80 -2.40 -11.10
CA GLU A 152 -17.24 -2.12 -11.22
C GLU A 152 -17.78 -1.47 -9.94
N THR A 153 -17.33 -1.95 -8.80
CA THR A 153 -17.57 -1.35 -7.49
C THR A 153 -16.24 -1.31 -6.76
N GLY A 154 -15.79 -0.11 -6.40
CA GLY A 154 -14.55 0.03 -5.64
C GLY A 154 -13.28 0.17 -6.47
N VAL A 155 -12.15 -0.03 -5.80
CA VAL A 155 -10.81 0.21 -6.36
C VAL A 155 -9.87 -0.92 -5.94
N SER A 156 -9.02 -1.35 -6.87
CA SER A 156 -7.91 -2.25 -6.57
C SER A 156 -6.58 -1.53 -6.72
N PHE A 157 -5.69 -1.72 -5.73
CA PHE A 157 -4.28 -1.39 -5.88
C PHE A 157 -3.53 -2.67 -6.20
N ILE A 158 -2.82 -2.67 -7.33
CA ILE A 158 -2.16 -3.87 -7.86
C ILE A 158 -0.67 -3.63 -7.95
N ILE A 159 0.09 -4.51 -7.31
CA ILE A 159 1.55 -4.57 -7.40
C ILE A 159 1.91 -5.82 -8.18
N GLU A 160 2.64 -5.68 -9.27
CA GLU A 160 3.09 -6.83 -10.03
C GLU A 160 4.50 -6.62 -10.57
N LYS A 161 5.26 -7.71 -10.65
CA LYS A 161 6.65 -7.64 -11.07
C LYS A 161 6.76 -7.23 -12.53
N LYS A 162 7.75 -6.37 -12.81
CA LYS A 162 8.11 -6.02 -14.18
C LYS A 162 8.92 -7.15 -14.80
N TYR A 163 8.47 -7.67 -15.92
CA TYR A 163 9.24 -8.60 -16.74
C TYR A 163 9.71 -7.87 -18.00
N ASN A 164 10.98 -7.99 -18.28
CA ASN A 164 11.54 -7.42 -19.51
C ASN A 164 11.47 -8.43 -20.67
#